data_0a2418b7e5449d2a32451e5987a556c8
#
_entry.id   0a2418b7e5449d2a32451e5987a556c8
#
_cell.length_a   1.000
_cell.length_b   1.000
_cell.length_c   1.000
_cell.angle_alpha   90.00
_cell.angle_beta   90.00
_cell.angle_gamma   90.00
#
_symmetry.space_group_name_H-M   'P 1'
#
loop_
_entity.id
_entity.type
_entity.pdbx_description
1 polymer ?
#
loop_
_entity_poly.entity_id
_entity_poly.type
_entity_poly.pdbx_seq_one_letter_code
_entity_poly.pdbx_strand_id
1 'polypeptide(L)'
;MTSKKHIGNFIIIVWIIFLTCITLVASHAISARINDYRAASDDYKAPQIISIDPEDMPFHTDVFFGTYLNRISRLSMKESNFDADFYIWFKWKGNNVSPGEDFQVVSGQVNSKQLQAELHEGDDHYEQYQVTASITKPFDVMLFPFDDHNLTIKIEDSLYSIYELKYIPENSQDVRISPEINIPGYRVKSLDPISELHRYSTDFGSPWKDTVPSVYSQIVFGIGIARDGLGIYFKLFQSLFVAVAVAMLGFFLKPDYAPRFVVGVGALFAAVANYYNILSMQPIVGYITLADSINLIGILTILLFLIQSSISFYMFDYQGKKELSWRFDKYSAVIFIIFYMFINWWIVVIASH
;
A
#
# COMPACT_ATOMS: atom_id res chain seq x y z
N MET A 1 -5.47 -59.12 8.82
CA MET A 1 -4.70 -58.27 7.86
C MET A 1 -5.53 -57.08 7.34
N THR A 2 -6.83 -57.18 7.18
CA THR A 2 -7.77 -56.16 6.69
C THR A 2 -7.92 -54.94 7.62
N SER A 3 -8.00 -55.11 8.95
CA SER A 3 -8.17 -54.03 9.92
C SER A 3 -7.03 -53.00 9.92
N LYS A 4 -5.76 -53.42 9.74
CA LYS A 4 -4.58 -52.51 9.70
C LYS A 4 -4.54 -51.65 8.45
N LYS A 5 -5.12 -52.09 7.34
CA LYS A 5 -5.21 -51.37 6.07
C LYS A 5 -6.25 -50.24 6.17
N HIS A 6 -7.35 -50.46 6.88
CA HIS A 6 -8.39 -49.46 7.12
C HIS A 6 -7.92 -48.31 7.99
N ILE A 7 -7.14 -48.56 9.05
CA ILE A 7 -6.59 -47.51 9.95
C ILE A 7 -5.62 -46.62 9.18
N GLY A 8 -4.79 -47.19 8.27
CA GLY A 8 -3.85 -46.36 7.50
C GLY A 8 -4.56 -45.43 6.51
N ASN A 9 -5.57 -45.93 5.82
CA ASN A 9 -6.37 -45.13 4.91
C ASN A 9 -7.13 -44.03 5.68
N PHE A 10 -7.60 -44.32 6.89
CA PHE A 10 -8.26 -43.35 7.76
C PHE A 10 -7.34 -42.19 8.12
N ILE A 11 -6.08 -42.42 8.49
CA ILE A 11 -5.10 -41.37 8.80
C ILE A 11 -4.86 -40.48 7.58
N ILE A 12 -4.71 -41.06 6.39
CA ILE A 12 -4.53 -40.29 5.17
C ILE A 12 -5.76 -39.41 4.88
N ILE A 13 -6.97 -39.95 5.03
CA ILE A 13 -8.23 -39.22 4.79
C ILE A 13 -8.36 -38.06 5.80
N VAL A 14 -8.11 -38.30 7.08
CA VAL A 14 -8.14 -37.26 8.12
C VAL A 14 -7.15 -36.14 7.81
N TRP A 15 -5.93 -36.49 7.36
CA TRP A 15 -4.92 -35.51 7.00
C TRP A 15 -5.33 -34.69 5.77
N ILE A 16 -5.92 -35.30 4.76
CA ILE A 16 -6.46 -34.63 3.57
C ILE A 16 -7.56 -33.64 3.99
N ILE A 17 -8.51 -34.09 4.80
CA ILE A 17 -9.61 -33.23 5.29
C ILE A 17 -9.04 -32.04 6.08
N PHE A 18 -8.07 -32.30 6.97
CA PHE A 18 -7.43 -31.24 7.76
C PHE A 18 -6.77 -30.17 6.88
N LEU A 19 -5.96 -30.56 5.89
CA LEU A 19 -5.32 -29.61 4.97
C LEU A 19 -6.35 -28.84 4.13
N THR A 20 -7.39 -29.53 3.65
CA THR A 20 -8.47 -28.87 2.88
C THR A 20 -9.24 -27.87 3.73
N CYS A 21 -9.53 -28.19 4.99
CA CYS A 21 -10.19 -27.26 5.92
C CYS A 21 -9.31 -26.02 6.18
N ILE A 22 -8.01 -26.20 6.41
CA ILE A 22 -7.07 -25.06 6.59
C ILE A 22 -7.08 -24.17 5.34
N THR A 23 -7.06 -24.75 4.15
CA THR A 23 -7.09 -24.00 2.89
C THR A 23 -8.34 -23.14 2.77
N LEU A 24 -9.51 -23.74 3.01
CA LEU A 24 -10.79 -23.04 2.92
C LEU A 24 -10.91 -21.92 3.96
N VAL A 25 -10.48 -22.17 5.19
CA VAL A 25 -10.47 -21.16 6.25
C VAL A 25 -9.53 -20.01 5.90
N ALA A 26 -8.30 -20.31 5.44
CA ALA A 26 -7.33 -19.28 5.08
C ALA A 26 -7.82 -18.44 3.88
N SER A 27 -8.35 -19.07 2.84
CA SER A 27 -8.88 -18.34 1.67
C SER A 27 -10.08 -17.47 2.02
N HIS A 28 -10.99 -17.97 2.86
CA HIS A 28 -12.14 -17.21 3.33
C HIS A 28 -11.72 -16.00 4.20
N ALA A 29 -10.82 -16.21 5.15
CA ALA A 29 -10.32 -15.14 6.03
C ALA A 29 -9.62 -14.03 5.25
N ILE A 30 -8.79 -14.37 4.26
CA ILE A 30 -8.11 -13.39 3.40
C ILE A 30 -9.13 -12.63 2.55
N SER A 31 -10.09 -13.34 1.94
CA SER A 31 -11.13 -12.73 1.10
C SER A 31 -12.01 -11.77 1.89
N ALA A 32 -12.49 -12.19 3.07
CA ALA A 32 -13.29 -11.35 3.95
C ALA A 32 -12.54 -10.07 4.32
N ARG A 33 -11.28 -10.20 4.68
CA ARG A 33 -10.45 -9.06 5.06
C ARG A 33 -10.19 -8.07 3.92
N ILE A 34 -9.93 -8.56 2.69
CA ILE A 34 -9.76 -7.68 1.53
C ILE A 34 -11.08 -6.95 1.22
N ASN A 35 -12.21 -7.63 1.31
CA ASN A 35 -13.52 -7.03 1.07
C ASN A 35 -13.87 -5.99 2.14
N ASP A 36 -13.63 -6.28 3.41
CA ASP A 36 -13.84 -5.33 4.52
C ASP A 36 -12.98 -4.08 4.35
N TYR A 37 -11.72 -4.27 3.95
CA TYR A 37 -10.81 -3.17 3.66
C TYR A 37 -11.31 -2.29 2.49
N ARG A 38 -11.77 -2.90 1.40
CA ARG A 38 -12.29 -2.15 0.24
C ARG A 38 -13.55 -1.37 0.62
N ALA A 39 -14.47 -1.97 1.34
CA ALA A 39 -15.67 -1.29 1.82
C ALA A 39 -15.33 -0.08 2.70
N ALA A 40 -14.41 -0.24 3.65
CA ALA A 40 -13.95 0.86 4.50
C ALA A 40 -13.19 1.95 3.71
N SER A 41 -12.42 1.57 2.68
CA SER A 41 -11.71 2.52 1.82
C SER A 41 -12.65 3.34 0.95
N ASP A 42 -13.76 2.77 0.49
CA ASP A 42 -14.75 3.49 -0.31
C ASP A 42 -15.53 4.50 0.53
N ASP A 43 -15.87 4.16 1.78
CA ASP A 43 -16.49 5.10 2.73
C ASP A 43 -15.57 6.28 3.09
N TYR A 44 -14.24 6.06 3.16
CA TYR A 44 -13.28 7.11 3.50
C TYR A 44 -12.95 8.04 2.32
N LYS A 45 -13.24 7.62 1.09
CA LYS A 45 -12.97 8.42 -0.13
C LYS A 45 -13.99 9.51 -0.40
N ALA A 46 -15.08 9.55 0.32
CA ALA A 46 -16.05 10.64 0.19
C ALA A 46 -15.48 11.90 0.87
N PRO A 47 -15.12 12.95 0.11
CA PRO A 47 -14.71 14.20 0.73
C PRO A 47 -15.89 14.70 1.56
N GLN A 48 -15.65 15.08 2.81
CA GLN A 48 -16.65 15.82 3.58
C GLN A 48 -16.83 17.17 2.86
N ILE A 49 -17.91 17.27 2.11
CA ILE A 49 -18.28 18.52 1.44
C ILE A 49 -18.68 19.51 2.56
N ILE A 50 -17.75 20.35 2.94
CA ILE A 50 -18.04 21.51 3.79
C ILE A 50 -18.71 22.53 2.87
N SER A 51 -20.03 22.62 2.94
CA SER A 51 -20.77 23.70 2.27
C SER A 51 -20.72 24.93 3.17
N ILE A 52 -20.12 26.01 2.69
CA ILE A 52 -20.25 27.35 3.28
C ILE A 52 -21.29 28.08 2.40
N ASP A 53 -22.26 28.73 3.05
CA ASP A 53 -23.24 29.49 2.31
C ASP A 53 -22.53 30.66 1.58
N PRO A 54 -22.71 30.83 0.28
CA PRO A 54 -22.11 31.95 -0.47
C PRO A 54 -22.45 33.34 0.12
N GLU A 55 -23.58 33.47 0.83
CA GLU A 55 -23.95 34.72 1.54
C GLU A 55 -23.04 35.02 2.74
N ASP A 56 -22.39 34.01 3.29
CA ASP A 56 -21.41 34.15 4.39
C ASP A 56 -20.02 34.57 3.92
N MET A 57 -19.80 34.73 2.58
CA MET A 57 -18.49 35.10 2.01
C MET A 57 -18.56 36.35 1.12
N PRO A 58 -18.97 37.54 1.65
CA PRO A 58 -19.23 38.70 0.82
C PRO A 58 -17.98 39.37 0.23
N PHE A 59 -16.78 39.17 0.78
CA PHE A 59 -15.57 39.92 0.45
C PHE A 59 -14.30 39.07 0.39
N HIS A 60 -14.21 38.10 -0.53
CA HIS A 60 -12.97 37.38 -0.78
C HIS A 60 -12.35 37.79 -2.12
N THR A 61 -11.03 37.66 -2.22
CA THR A 61 -10.30 37.81 -3.48
C THR A 61 -10.20 36.44 -4.15
N ASP A 62 -10.72 36.34 -5.39
CA ASP A 62 -10.54 35.15 -6.21
C ASP A 62 -9.09 35.10 -6.72
N VAL A 63 -8.38 34.02 -6.37
CA VAL A 63 -7.01 33.76 -6.80
C VAL A 63 -7.01 32.55 -7.73
N PHE A 64 -6.79 32.80 -9.01
CA PHE A 64 -6.64 31.74 -10.02
C PHE A 64 -5.24 31.12 -9.89
N PHE A 65 -5.17 29.80 -9.83
CA PHE A 65 -3.92 29.10 -9.72
C PHE A 65 -3.74 28.03 -10.77
N GLY A 66 -2.48 27.77 -11.14
CA GLY A 66 -2.08 26.62 -11.91
C GLY A 66 -0.85 25.95 -11.31
N THR A 67 -0.68 24.67 -11.62
CA THR A 67 0.42 23.86 -11.08
C THR A 67 1.04 23.02 -12.17
N TYR A 68 2.37 22.77 -12.07
CA TYR A 68 3.10 21.86 -12.91
C TYR A 68 4.07 21.04 -12.08
N LEU A 69 3.80 19.75 -11.95
CA LEU A 69 4.71 18.84 -11.23
C LEU A 69 5.89 18.48 -12.13
N ASN A 70 7.07 18.93 -11.74
CA ASN A 70 8.30 18.75 -12.50
C ASN A 70 8.96 17.39 -12.20
N ARG A 71 9.02 17.00 -10.93
CA ARG A 71 9.74 15.79 -10.51
C ARG A 71 9.28 15.29 -9.14
N ILE A 72 9.28 13.96 -8.97
CA ILE A 72 9.31 13.28 -7.68
C ILE A 72 10.71 12.71 -7.50
N SER A 73 11.50 13.25 -6.58
CA SER A 73 12.91 12.91 -6.41
C SER A 73 13.15 11.77 -5.44
N ARG A 74 12.27 11.57 -4.48
CA ARG A 74 12.32 10.51 -3.48
C ARG A 74 10.90 10.04 -3.16
N LEU A 75 10.73 8.74 -3.03
CA LEU A 75 9.51 8.13 -2.53
C LEU A 75 9.90 7.02 -1.56
N SER A 76 9.51 7.16 -0.29
CA SER A 76 9.76 6.17 0.76
C SER A 76 8.46 5.82 1.47
N MET A 77 7.91 4.65 1.14
CA MET A 77 6.74 4.14 1.87
C MET A 77 7.07 3.86 3.32
N LYS A 78 8.26 3.31 3.58
CA LYS A 78 8.73 3.00 4.94
C LYS A 78 8.79 4.22 5.84
N GLU A 79 9.24 5.36 5.30
CA GLU A 79 9.37 6.61 6.04
C GLU A 79 8.14 7.49 5.92
N SER A 80 7.12 7.02 5.18
CA SER A 80 5.85 7.74 4.95
C SER A 80 6.06 9.15 4.39
N ASN A 81 6.99 9.30 3.43
CA ASN A 81 7.28 10.59 2.81
C ASN A 81 7.63 10.48 1.32
N PHE A 82 7.51 11.61 0.63
CA PHE A 82 8.03 11.81 -0.72
C PHE A 82 8.48 13.25 -0.91
N ASP A 83 9.47 13.47 -1.79
CA ASP A 83 9.99 14.77 -2.15
C ASP A 83 9.52 15.15 -3.55
N ALA A 84 8.94 16.35 -3.68
CA ALA A 84 8.42 16.88 -4.93
C ALA A 84 9.09 18.20 -5.31
N ASP A 85 9.31 18.39 -6.61
CA ASP A 85 9.72 19.64 -7.24
C ASP A 85 8.61 20.05 -8.22
N PHE A 86 8.04 21.22 -8.05
CA PHE A 86 6.89 21.68 -8.82
C PHE A 86 6.92 23.20 -9.02
N TYR A 87 6.23 23.63 -10.07
CA TYR A 87 5.91 25.04 -10.28
C TYR A 87 4.47 25.26 -9.85
N ILE A 88 4.23 26.43 -9.25
CA ILE A 88 2.90 26.97 -8.92
C ILE A 88 2.86 28.43 -9.30
N TRP A 89 1.75 28.86 -9.90
CA TRP A 89 1.55 30.27 -10.21
C TRP A 89 0.16 30.72 -9.76
N PHE A 90 0.07 32.02 -9.48
CA PHE A 90 -1.10 32.68 -8.99
C PHE A 90 -1.42 33.88 -9.88
N LYS A 91 -2.71 34.14 -10.13
CA LYS A 91 -3.24 35.30 -10.82
C LYS A 91 -4.38 35.85 -9.99
N TRP A 92 -4.32 37.14 -9.65
CA TRP A 92 -5.37 37.79 -8.86
C TRP A 92 -5.46 39.25 -9.19
N LYS A 93 -6.51 39.92 -8.67
CA LYS A 93 -6.73 41.37 -8.79
C LYS A 93 -6.79 42.02 -7.43
N GLY A 94 -6.22 43.22 -7.36
CA GLY A 94 -6.22 44.04 -6.14
C GLY A 94 -5.04 43.75 -5.22
N ASN A 95 -4.86 44.62 -4.21
CA ASN A 95 -3.69 44.61 -3.30
C ASN A 95 -4.00 44.05 -1.91
N ASN A 96 -5.14 43.38 -1.73
CA ASN A 96 -5.59 42.92 -0.41
C ASN A 96 -4.96 41.61 0.05
N VAL A 97 -4.42 40.82 -0.88
CA VAL A 97 -3.82 39.50 -0.61
C VAL A 97 -2.51 39.35 -1.37
N SER A 98 -1.59 38.52 -0.84
CA SER A 98 -0.31 38.18 -1.44
C SER A 98 -0.14 36.66 -1.44
N PRO A 99 -0.88 35.91 -2.26
CA PRO A 99 -1.00 34.45 -2.19
C PRO A 99 0.32 33.70 -2.42
N GLY A 100 1.31 34.37 -3.03
CA GLY A 100 2.63 33.79 -3.27
C GLY A 100 3.61 33.89 -2.11
N GLU A 101 3.44 34.85 -1.19
CA GLU A 101 4.40 35.09 -0.12
C GLU A 101 4.29 34.06 1.01
N ASP A 102 3.08 33.79 1.46
CA ASP A 102 2.81 33.10 2.73
C ASP A 102 2.13 31.73 2.59
N PHE A 103 2.09 31.17 1.39
CA PHE A 103 1.54 29.82 1.26
C PHE A 103 2.43 28.77 1.94
N GLN A 104 1.78 27.76 2.48
CA GLN A 104 2.42 26.60 3.13
C GLN A 104 2.00 25.30 2.49
N VAL A 105 2.89 24.30 2.56
CA VAL A 105 2.58 22.92 2.17
C VAL A 105 2.04 22.19 3.40
N VAL A 106 0.77 21.83 3.36
CA VAL A 106 0.11 21.13 4.46
C VAL A 106 0.68 19.71 4.59
N SER A 107 0.99 19.29 5.81
CA SER A 107 1.66 18.01 6.10
C SER A 107 3.02 17.86 5.42
N GLY A 108 3.72 18.95 5.17
CA GLY A 108 5.02 18.95 4.54
C GLY A 108 5.92 20.08 5.02
N GLN A 109 7.14 20.06 4.50
CA GLN A 109 8.13 21.11 4.71
C GLN A 109 8.60 21.63 3.36
N VAL A 110 8.54 22.96 3.17
CA VAL A 110 9.14 23.63 2.01
C VAL A 110 10.64 23.70 2.23
N ASN A 111 11.40 23.03 1.35
CA ASN A 111 12.87 23.01 1.39
C ASN A 111 13.45 24.20 0.62
N SER A 112 12.80 24.61 -0.48
CA SER A 112 13.16 25.76 -1.29
C SER A 112 11.91 26.34 -1.97
N LYS A 113 11.83 27.66 -2.00
CA LYS A 113 10.82 28.44 -2.72
C LYS A 113 11.51 29.58 -3.45
N GLN A 114 11.41 29.64 -4.76
CA GLN A 114 12.08 30.63 -5.60
C GLN A 114 11.08 31.29 -6.53
N LEU A 115 10.97 32.62 -6.45
CA LEU A 115 10.20 33.40 -7.41
C LEU A 115 10.89 33.32 -8.78
N GLN A 116 10.16 32.89 -9.80
CA GLN A 116 10.64 32.71 -11.17
C GLN A 116 10.19 33.84 -12.09
N ALA A 117 8.97 34.30 -11.89
CA ALA A 117 8.40 35.40 -12.65
C ALA A 117 7.41 36.17 -11.79
N GLU A 118 7.36 37.47 -12.03
CA GLU A 118 6.45 38.41 -11.37
C GLU A 118 6.00 39.45 -12.40
N LEU A 119 4.71 39.76 -12.44
CA LEU A 119 4.13 40.78 -13.30
C LEU A 119 3.03 41.52 -12.55
N HIS A 120 3.12 42.85 -12.57
CA HIS A 120 2.12 43.74 -12.00
C HIS A 120 1.71 44.77 -13.06
N GLU A 121 0.48 44.67 -13.55
CA GLU A 121 -0.11 45.62 -14.50
C GLU A 121 -1.40 46.22 -13.93
N GLY A 122 -1.29 47.38 -13.30
CA GLY A 122 -2.41 48.04 -12.58
C GLY A 122 -2.84 47.19 -11.39
N ASP A 123 -4.09 46.69 -11.39
CA ASP A 123 -4.63 45.82 -10.36
C ASP A 123 -4.44 44.33 -10.64
N ASP A 124 -3.92 43.95 -11.84
CA ASP A 124 -3.66 42.57 -12.22
C ASP A 124 -2.28 42.13 -11.75
N HIS A 125 -2.22 41.01 -11.04
CA HIS A 125 -1.01 40.43 -10.49
C HIS A 125 -0.80 39.01 -10.98
N TYR A 126 0.46 38.66 -11.24
CA TYR A 126 0.91 37.31 -11.58
C TYR A 126 2.22 37.03 -10.88
N GLU A 127 2.29 35.90 -10.21
CA GLU A 127 3.52 35.38 -9.62
C GLU A 127 3.67 33.89 -9.90
N GLN A 128 4.91 33.47 -10.21
CA GLN A 128 5.25 32.07 -10.43
C GLN A 128 6.40 31.65 -9.54
N TYR A 129 6.23 30.57 -8.84
CA TYR A 129 7.22 29.99 -7.94
C TYR A 129 7.66 28.62 -8.38
N GLN A 130 8.95 28.30 -8.25
CA GLN A 130 9.46 26.94 -8.22
C GLN A 130 9.64 26.54 -6.76
N VAL A 131 9.08 25.39 -6.40
CA VAL A 131 9.03 24.91 -5.01
C VAL A 131 9.56 23.49 -4.95
N THR A 132 10.47 23.25 -3.99
CA THR A 132 10.86 21.90 -3.59
C THR A 132 10.35 21.65 -2.18
N ALA A 133 9.60 20.57 -1.99
CA ALA A 133 9.02 20.24 -0.69
C ALA A 133 9.13 18.76 -0.38
N SER A 134 9.26 18.45 0.91
CA SER A 134 9.16 17.09 1.46
C SER A 134 7.79 16.93 2.12
N ILE A 135 6.99 15.99 1.63
CA ILE A 135 5.61 15.78 2.05
C ILE A 135 5.53 14.51 2.88
N THR A 136 4.97 14.62 4.08
CA THR A 136 4.65 13.47 4.93
C THR A 136 3.28 12.92 4.53
N LYS A 137 3.25 11.64 4.15
CA LYS A 137 2.04 10.96 3.75
C LYS A 137 2.03 9.53 4.30
N PRO A 138 1.08 9.16 5.16
CA PRO A 138 0.89 7.77 5.53
C PRO A 138 0.44 6.98 4.30
N PHE A 139 1.15 5.88 4.01
CA PHE A 139 0.81 4.96 2.94
C PHE A 139 0.05 3.78 3.51
N ASP A 140 -1.08 3.47 2.91
CA ASP A 140 -1.82 2.26 3.22
C ASP A 140 -1.24 1.08 2.43
N VAL A 141 -0.63 0.16 3.14
CA VAL A 141 0.08 -0.99 2.58
C VAL A 141 -0.69 -2.30 2.76
N MET A 142 -2.01 -2.23 3.04
CA MET A 142 -2.84 -3.42 3.27
C MET A 142 -2.76 -4.40 2.12
N LEU A 143 -2.82 -3.92 0.89
CA LEU A 143 -2.77 -4.73 -0.34
C LEU A 143 -1.37 -4.86 -0.94
N PHE A 144 -0.31 -4.41 -0.26
CA PHE A 144 1.05 -4.54 -0.78
C PHE A 144 1.35 -5.99 -1.21
N PRO A 145 1.85 -6.22 -2.45
CA PRO A 145 2.39 -5.28 -3.44
C PRO A 145 1.41 -4.88 -4.58
N PHE A 146 0.11 -4.97 -4.40
CA PHE A 146 -0.92 -4.58 -5.37
C PHE A 146 -1.58 -3.23 -5.01
N ASP A 147 -0.88 -2.41 -4.25
CA ASP A 147 -1.34 -1.14 -3.72
C ASP A 147 -1.20 0.01 -4.73
N ASP A 148 -2.20 0.88 -4.74
CA ASP A 148 -2.23 2.13 -5.49
C ASP A 148 -2.25 3.31 -4.52
N HIS A 149 -1.58 4.41 -4.86
CA HIS A 149 -1.51 5.59 -4.01
C HIS A 149 -1.64 6.88 -4.81
N ASN A 150 -2.25 7.89 -4.21
CA ASN A 150 -2.24 9.25 -4.74
C ASN A 150 -1.18 10.06 -3.98
N LEU A 151 -0.13 10.49 -4.65
CA LEU A 151 0.86 11.42 -4.11
C LEU A 151 0.30 12.83 -4.26
N THR A 152 -0.42 13.29 -3.26
CA THR A 152 -1.08 14.60 -3.25
C THR A 152 -0.25 15.62 -2.50
N ILE A 153 -0.13 16.81 -3.07
CA ILE A 153 0.46 18.00 -2.48
C ILE A 153 -0.70 18.94 -2.15
N LYS A 154 -0.76 19.39 -0.92
CA LYS A 154 -1.79 20.30 -0.41
C LYS A 154 -1.15 21.61 -0.04
N ILE A 155 -1.68 22.69 -0.60
CA ILE A 155 -1.19 24.05 -0.37
C ILE A 155 -2.35 24.90 0.13
N GLU A 156 -2.12 25.67 1.17
CA GLU A 156 -3.03 26.68 1.67
C GLU A 156 -2.25 27.96 2.06
N ASP A 157 -2.95 29.06 2.13
CA ASP A 157 -2.36 30.29 2.65
C ASP A 157 -2.27 30.23 4.17
N SER A 158 -1.19 30.75 4.75
CA SER A 158 -0.99 30.74 6.20
C SER A 158 -1.65 31.89 6.93
N LEU A 159 -1.98 32.97 6.19
CA LEU A 159 -2.55 34.19 6.75
C LEU A 159 -4.02 34.36 6.41
N TYR A 160 -4.40 34.13 5.15
CA TYR A 160 -5.72 34.43 4.62
C TYR A 160 -6.67 33.26 4.74
N SER A 161 -7.77 33.47 5.46
CA SER A 161 -8.88 32.51 5.54
C SER A 161 -9.70 32.49 4.24
N ILE A 162 -10.66 31.55 4.13
CA ILE A 162 -11.59 31.50 2.99
C ILE A 162 -12.39 32.80 2.78
N TYR A 163 -12.57 33.59 3.83
CA TYR A 163 -13.31 34.84 3.76
C TYR A 163 -12.50 35.97 3.14
N GLU A 164 -11.21 35.79 2.98
CA GLU A 164 -10.29 36.78 2.41
C GLU A 164 -9.71 36.31 1.08
N LEU A 165 -9.42 35.00 0.95
CA LEU A 165 -8.79 34.41 -0.22
C LEU A 165 -9.46 33.09 -0.60
N LYS A 166 -9.84 32.98 -1.89
CA LYS A 166 -10.38 31.73 -2.46
C LYS A 166 -9.55 31.30 -3.66
N TYR A 167 -8.98 30.12 -3.59
CA TYR A 167 -8.27 29.52 -4.73
C TYR A 167 -9.24 28.94 -5.74
N ILE A 168 -9.02 29.23 -7.01
CA ILE A 168 -9.81 28.75 -8.16
C ILE A 168 -8.84 28.10 -9.16
N PRO A 169 -9.00 26.80 -9.50
CA PRO A 169 -8.15 26.18 -10.50
C PRO A 169 -8.34 26.82 -11.87
N GLU A 170 -7.23 27.11 -12.53
CA GLU A 170 -7.25 27.62 -13.89
C GLU A 170 -7.72 26.50 -14.86
N ASN A 171 -8.70 26.78 -15.71
CA ASN A 171 -9.24 25.85 -16.70
C ASN A 171 -8.29 25.72 -17.91
N SER A 172 -7.04 25.34 -17.69
CA SER A 172 -6.11 25.06 -18.77
C SER A 172 -6.12 23.56 -19.10
N GLN A 173 -6.18 23.23 -20.38
CA GLN A 173 -6.00 21.86 -20.87
C GLN A 173 -4.52 21.45 -20.95
N ASP A 174 -3.64 22.23 -20.33
CA ASP A 174 -2.21 22.06 -20.42
C ASP A 174 -1.72 20.85 -19.61
N VAL A 175 -0.61 20.27 -20.08
CA VAL A 175 0.09 19.18 -19.40
C VAL A 175 0.52 19.64 -18.00
N ARG A 176 -0.04 19.01 -16.97
CA ARG A 176 0.17 19.42 -15.56
C ARG A 176 1.28 18.65 -14.88
N ILE A 177 1.85 17.66 -15.54
CA ILE A 177 2.97 16.86 -15.05
C ILE A 177 4.04 16.74 -16.12
N SER A 178 5.28 16.73 -15.74
CA SER A 178 6.40 16.48 -16.64
C SER A 178 6.29 15.05 -17.22
N PRO A 179 6.43 14.89 -18.55
CA PRO A 179 6.49 13.56 -19.18
C PRO A 179 7.73 12.75 -18.73
N GLU A 180 8.70 13.39 -18.10
CA GLU A 180 9.91 12.75 -17.59
C GLU A 180 9.71 12.10 -16.21
N ILE A 181 8.56 12.32 -15.55
CA ILE A 181 8.28 11.68 -14.28
C ILE A 181 8.17 10.17 -14.49
N ASN A 182 9.17 9.47 -13.99
CA ASN A 182 9.25 8.03 -13.98
C ASN A 182 9.62 7.54 -12.57
N ILE A 183 8.71 6.82 -11.92
CA ILE A 183 8.93 6.21 -10.61
C ILE A 183 9.12 4.71 -10.85
N PRO A 184 10.34 4.16 -10.63
CA PRO A 184 10.60 2.74 -10.91
C PRO A 184 9.62 1.81 -10.20
N GLY A 185 8.98 0.92 -10.97
CA GLY A 185 8.00 -0.03 -10.47
C GLY A 185 6.58 0.49 -10.32
N TYR A 186 6.32 1.72 -10.79
CA TYR A 186 4.98 2.32 -10.78
C TYR A 186 4.59 2.87 -12.15
N ARG A 187 3.31 2.75 -12.47
CA ARG A 187 2.66 3.51 -13.53
C ARG A 187 2.15 4.82 -12.93
N VAL A 188 2.38 5.92 -13.62
CA VAL A 188 2.02 7.26 -13.16
C VAL A 188 0.81 7.76 -13.95
N LYS A 189 -0.14 8.40 -13.24
CA LYS A 189 -1.31 9.08 -13.81
C LYS A 189 -1.39 10.48 -13.21
N SER A 190 -1.67 11.50 -14.04
CA SER A 190 -1.94 12.86 -13.56
C SER A 190 -3.25 12.90 -12.76
N LEU A 191 -3.28 13.68 -11.70
CA LEU A 191 -4.48 14.09 -11.00
C LEU A 191 -4.79 15.54 -11.35
N ASP A 192 -6.06 15.82 -11.61
CA ASP A 192 -6.48 17.20 -11.87
C ASP A 192 -6.39 18.01 -10.57
N PRO A 193 -5.82 19.24 -10.61
CA PRO A 193 -5.80 20.12 -9.46
C PRO A 193 -7.22 20.59 -9.13
N ILE A 194 -7.52 20.56 -7.86
CA ILE A 194 -8.81 21.01 -7.32
C ILE A 194 -8.58 22.00 -6.18
N SER A 195 -9.60 22.79 -5.89
CA SER A 195 -9.70 23.57 -4.68
C SER A 195 -10.71 22.94 -3.74
N GLU A 196 -10.33 22.75 -2.49
CA GLU A 196 -11.21 22.24 -1.43
C GLU A 196 -11.17 23.15 -0.22
N LEU A 197 -12.15 23.03 0.66
CA LEU A 197 -12.19 23.76 1.92
C LEU A 197 -11.55 22.91 3.01
N HIS A 198 -10.59 23.47 3.71
CA HIS A 198 -9.94 22.85 4.85
C HIS A 198 -10.34 23.55 6.14
N ARG A 199 -10.95 22.81 7.07
CA ARG A 199 -11.35 23.33 8.38
C ARG A 199 -10.46 22.73 9.46
N TYR A 200 -9.83 23.61 10.22
CA TYR A 200 -9.14 23.19 11.45
C TYR A 200 -10.15 23.05 12.61
N SER A 201 -9.92 22.06 13.47
CA SER A 201 -10.71 21.85 14.70
C SER A 201 -10.31 22.75 15.85
N THR A 202 -9.48 23.75 15.60
CA THR A 202 -8.95 24.69 16.56
C THR A 202 -9.08 26.13 16.03
N ASP A 203 -9.21 27.08 16.94
CA ASP A 203 -9.14 28.51 16.65
C ASP A 203 -7.72 29.07 16.79
N PHE A 204 -6.72 28.20 16.98
CA PHE A 204 -5.31 28.53 17.21
C PHE A 204 -5.10 29.52 18.40
N GLY A 205 -6.02 29.52 19.38
CA GLY A 205 -5.98 30.40 20.53
C GLY A 205 -6.29 31.85 20.21
N SER A 206 -7.05 32.10 19.14
CA SER A 206 -7.48 33.45 18.78
C SER A 206 -8.17 34.14 19.96
N PRO A 207 -7.76 35.35 20.31
CA PRO A 207 -8.42 36.13 21.37
C PRO A 207 -9.85 36.55 20.98
N TRP A 208 -10.21 36.47 19.71
CA TRP A 208 -11.50 36.87 19.14
C TRP A 208 -12.44 35.65 19.11
N LYS A 209 -13.08 35.35 20.25
CA LYS A 209 -13.89 34.14 20.48
C LYS A 209 -15.12 33.96 19.59
N ASP A 210 -15.59 35.01 18.93
CA ASP A 210 -16.84 35.01 18.16
C ASP A 210 -16.60 35.16 16.64
N THR A 211 -15.37 35.10 16.18
CA THR A 211 -15.03 35.33 14.79
C THR A 211 -14.56 34.05 14.13
N VAL A 212 -15.33 33.61 13.17
CA VAL A 212 -15.00 32.80 12.00
C VAL A 212 -14.23 31.49 12.28
N PRO A 213 -14.81 30.33 11.96
CA PRO A 213 -14.07 29.07 12.02
C PRO A 213 -12.81 29.16 11.17
N SER A 214 -11.71 28.55 11.63
CA SER A 214 -10.44 28.47 10.90
C SER A 214 -10.61 27.59 9.64
N VAL A 215 -11.23 28.18 8.62
CA VAL A 215 -11.48 27.55 7.30
C VAL A 215 -10.63 28.23 6.26
N TYR A 216 -9.89 27.44 5.51
CA TYR A 216 -8.98 27.93 4.48
C TYR A 216 -9.32 27.32 3.12
N SER A 217 -9.05 28.07 2.06
CA SER A 217 -9.07 27.53 0.72
C SER A 217 -7.79 26.74 0.49
N GLN A 218 -7.90 25.46 0.12
CA GLN A 218 -6.76 24.56 -0.06
C GLN A 218 -6.66 24.09 -1.50
N ILE A 219 -5.49 24.22 -2.08
CA ILE A 219 -5.13 23.66 -3.39
C ILE A 219 -4.68 22.22 -3.19
N VAL A 220 -5.23 21.28 -3.96
CA VAL A 220 -4.81 19.87 -3.96
C VAL A 220 -4.47 19.45 -5.38
N PHE A 221 -3.25 18.98 -5.59
CA PHE A 221 -2.77 18.47 -6.87
C PHE A 221 -1.77 17.34 -6.67
N GLY A 222 -1.35 16.66 -7.73
CA GLY A 222 -0.35 15.59 -7.63
C GLY A 222 -0.50 14.52 -8.69
N ILE A 223 -0.09 13.31 -8.35
CA ILE A 223 -0.14 12.14 -9.23
C ILE A 223 -0.69 10.91 -8.52
N GLY A 224 -1.41 10.10 -9.27
CA GLY A 224 -1.72 8.72 -8.90
C GLY A 224 -0.57 7.81 -9.33
N ILE A 225 -0.17 6.90 -8.45
CA ILE A 225 0.82 5.86 -8.73
C ILE A 225 0.20 4.50 -8.49
N ALA A 226 0.33 3.60 -9.48
CA ALA A 226 -0.16 2.23 -9.41
C ALA A 226 1.00 1.27 -9.63
N ARG A 227 1.15 0.26 -8.77
CA ARG A 227 2.20 -0.76 -8.96
C ARG A 227 1.89 -1.69 -10.11
N ASP A 228 2.93 -2.13 -10.81
CA ASP A 228 2.84 -3.29 -11.70
C ASP A 228 2.93 -4.57 -10.86
N GLY A 229 1.80 -4.90 -10.22
CA GLY A 229 1.72 -5.83 -9.09
C GLY A 229 2.28 -7.22 -9.37
N LEU A 230 2.01 -7.83 -10.55
CA LEU A 230 2.47 -9.20 -10.84
C LEU A 230 3.99 -9.31 -10.94
N GLY A 231 4.65 -8.36 -11.62
CA GLY A 231 6.11 -8.37 -11.74
C GLY A 231 6.81 -8.22 -10.39
N ILE A 232 6.30 -7.34 -9.56
CA ILE A 232 6.81 -7.10 -8.21
C ILE A 232 6.51 -8.29 -7.28
N TYR A 233 5.31 -8.85 -7.35
CA TYR A 233 4.92 -10.04 -6.61
C TYR A 233 5.91 -11.19 -6.80
N PHE A 234 6.21 -11.55 -8.06
CA PHE A 234 7.18 -12.62 -8.31
C PHE A 234 8.59 -12.28 -7.82
N LYS A 235 9.04 -11.03 -7.98
CA LYS A 235 10.36 -10.59 -7.47
C LYS A 235 10.47 -10.65 -5.95
N LEU A 236 9.44 -10.26 -5.23
CA LEU A 236 9.43 -10.22 -3.77
C LEU A 236 9.35 -11.61 -3.14
N PHE A 237 8.58 -12.50 -3.74
CA PHE A 237 8.29 -13.83 -3.15
C PHE A 237 9.06 -14.98 -3.80
N GLN A 238 9.92 -14.73 -4.81
CA GLN A 238 10.67 -15.80 -5.50
C GLN A 238 11.49 -16.67 -4.54
N SER A 239 12.16 -16.08 -3.55
CA SER A 239 12.95 -16.83 -2.58
C SER A 239 12.07 -17.68 -1.64
N LEU A 240 10.88 -17.19 -1.28
CA LEU A 240 9.88 -17.95 -0.54
C LEU A 240 9.36 -19.13 -1.38
N PHE A 241 9.04 -18.91 -2.65
CA PHE A 241 8.58 -19.98 -3.54
C PHE A 241 9.62 -21.06 -3.73
N VAL A 242 10.90 -20.67 -3.89
CA VAL A 242 12.03 -21.61 -3.98
C VAL A 242 12.19 -22.37 -2.66
N ALA A 243 12.10 -21.70 -1.50
CA ALA A 243 12.19 -22.34 -0.20
C ALA A 243 11.10 -23.41 -0.01
N VAL A 244 9.84 -23.09 -0.34
CA VAL A 244 8.73 -24.05 -0.27
C VAL A 244 8.96 -25.20 -1.26
N ALA A 245 9.40 -24.93 -2.48
CA ALA A 245 9.71 -25.97 -3.46
C ALA A 245 10.82 -26.92 -2.96
N VAL A 246 11.89 -26.36 -2.38
CA VAL A 246 12.99 -27.14 -1.79
C VAL A 246 12.48 -28.01 -0.64
N ALA A 247 11.62 -27.48 0.26
CA ALA A 247 11.00 -28.29 1.32
C ALA A 247 10.20 -29.45 0.72
N MET A 248 9.43 -29.21 -0.34
CA MET A 248 8.63 -30.25 -1.01
C MET A 248 9.47 -31.34 -1.66
N LEU A 249 10.72 -31.07 -2.09
CA LEU A 249 11.64 -32.10 -2.54
C LEU A 249 11.93 -33.12 -1.45
N GLY A 250 11.80 -32.79 -0.17
CA GLY A 250 11.93 -33.70 0.93
C GLY A 250 10.93 -34.86 0.91
N PHE A 251 9.78 -34.74 0.24
CA PHE A 251 8.84 -35.87 0.07
C PHE A 251 9.39 -37.01 -0.81
N PHE A 252 10.37 -36.73 -1.65
CA PHE A 252 11.03 -37.72 -2.49
C PHE A 252 12.19 -38.45 -1.78
N LEU A 253 12.58 -37.96 -0.60
CA LEU A 253 13.59 -38.60 0.24
C LEU A 253 12.95 -39.68 1.11
N LYS A 254 13.74 -40.73 1.44
CA LYS A 254 13.25 -41.80 2.33
C LYS A 254 12.84 -41.22 3.69
N PRO A 255 11.75 -41.74 4.31
CA PRO A 255 11.27 -41.23 5.61
C PRO A 255 12.29 -41.32 6.73
N ASP A 256 13.19 -42.32 6.75
CA ASP A 256 14.25 -42.52 7.72
C ASP A 256 15.57 -41.77 7.41
N TYR A 257 15.59 -40.97 6.32
CA TYR A 257 16.79 -40.27 5.91
C TYR A 257 16.88 -38.89 6.56
N ALA A 258 17.84 -38.74 7.49
CA ALA A 258 18.03 -37.49 8.27
C ALA A 258 18.09 -36.19 7.43
N PRO A 259 18.73 -36.11 6.23
CA PRO A 259 18.74 -34.93 5.40
C PRO A 259 17.36 -34.36 5.02
N ARG A 260 16.30 -35.19 5.07
CA ARG A 260 14.91 -34.73 4.84
C ARG A 260 14.51 -33.59 5.81
N PHE A 261 14.88 -33.70 7.09
CA PHE A 261 14.62 -32.67 8.08
C PHE A 261 15.53 -31.45 7.91
N VAL A 262 16.80 -31.69 7.55
CA VAL A 262 17.78 -30.61 7.30
C VAL A 262 17.30 -29.69 6.16
N VAL A 263 16.77 -30.27 5.08
CA VAL A 263 16.20 -29.53 3.94
C VAL A 263 15.01 -28.70 4.40
N GLY A 264 14.11 -29.24 5.21
CA GLY A 264 12.96 -28.51 5.74
C GLY A 264 13.34 -27.34 6.65
N VAL A 265 14.30 -27.55 7.55
CA VAL A 265 14.81 -26.49 8.44
C VAL A 265 15.53 -25.40 7.63
N GLY A 266 16.36 -25.77 6.65
CA GLY A 266 17.01 -24.83 5.76
C GLY A 266 16.00 -23.97 4.96
N ALA A 267 14.96 -24.61 4.46
CA ALA A 267 13.86 -23.92 3.77
C ALA A 267 13.13 -22.93 4.71
N LEU A 268 12.91 -23.29 5.98
CA LEU A 268 12.31 -22.42 6.96
C LEU A 268 13.15 -21.15 7.19
N PHE A 269 14.47 -21.29 7.33
CA PHE A 269 15.36 -20.13 7.46
C PHE A 269 15.31 -19.22 6.22
N ALA A 270 15.29 -19.80 5.01
CA ALA A 270 15.17 -19.03 3.79
C ALA A 270 13.84 -18.27 3.70
N ALA A 271 12.73 -18.88 4.12
CA ALA A 271 11.42 -18.23 4.18
C ALA A 271 11.39 -17.08 5.21
N VAL A 272 11.98 -17.27 6.40
CA VAL A 272 12.10 -16.22 7.41
C VAL A 272 12.98 -15.06 6.91
N ALA A 273 14.09 -15.36 6.24
CA ALA A 273 14.94 -14.32 5.63
C ALA A 273 14.19 -13.50 4.57
N ASN A 274 13.35 -14.15 3.75
CA ASN A 274 12.47 -13.44 2.81
C ASN A 274 11.51 -12.49 3.53
N TYR A 275 10.91 -12.92 4.63
CA TYR A 275 10.01 -12.10 5.42
C TYR A 275 10.68 -10.84 5.94
N TYR A 276 11.90 -10.95 6.49
CA TYR A 276 12.69 -9.78 6.91
C TYR A 276 12.99 -8.81 5.77
N ASN A 277 13.26 -9.32 4.58
CA ASN A 277 13.48 -8.48 3.40
C ASN A 277 12.20 -7.66 3.08
N ILE A 278 11.03 -8.28 3.12
CA ILE A 278 9.75 -7.61 2.86
C ILE A 278 9.43 -6.57 3.93
N LEU A 279 9.63 -6.90 5.21
CA LEU A 279 9.45 -5.95 6.33
C LEU A 279 10.32 -4.69 6.18
N SER A 280 11.47 -4.80 5.53
CA SER A 280 12.34 -3.65 5.31
C SER A 280 11.80 -2.65 4.28
N MET A 281 10.85 -3.05 3.44
CA MET A 281 10.32 -2.24 2.32
C MET A 281 9.01 -1.51 2.64
N GLN A 282 8.32 -1.88 3.71
CA GLN A 282 7.04 -1.30 4.10
C GLN A 282 7.10 -0.65 5.48
N PRO A 283 6.21 0.31 5.80
CA PRO A 283 6.11 0.87 7.14
C PRO A 283 5.65 -0.19 8.14
N ILE A 284 6.00 0.00 9.41
CA ILE A 284 5.48 -0.82 10.49
C ILE A 284 4.04 -0.38 10.77
N VAL A 285 3.09 -1.26 10.47
CA VAL A 285 1.66 -1.03 10.65
C VAL A 285 1.08 -1.99 11.69
N GLY A 286 -0.03 -1.60 12.33
CA GLY A 286 -0.69 -2.41 13.37
C GLY A 286 -1.59 -3.54 12.83
N TYR A 287 -1.60 -3.76 11.53
CA TYR A 287 -2.40 -4.80 10.86
C TYR A 287 -1.53 -5.72 10.00
N ILE A 288 -2.01 -6.93 9.72
CA ILE A 288 -1.33 -7.89 8.85
C ILE A 288 -1.57 -7.49 7.39
N THR A 289 -0.54 -7.26 6.62
CA THR A 289 -0.64 -6.94 5.19
C THR A 289 -0.87 -8.20 4.34
N LEU A 290 -1.20 -8.02 3.06
CA LEU A 290 -1.27 -9.14 2.12
C LEU A 290 0.08 -9.84 1.99
N ALA A 291 1.18 -9.10 1.98
CA ALA A 291 2.53 -9.65 1.94
C ALA A 291 2.86 -10.48 3.18
N ASP A 292 2.44 -10.05 4.37
CA ASP A 292 2.58 -10.83 5.60
C ASP A 292 1.81 -12.15 5.50
N SER A 293 0.59 -12.11 4.94
CA SER A 293 -0.25 -13.28 4.76
C SER A 293 0.40 -14.31 3.82
N ILE A 294 1.00 -13.87 2.72
CA ILE A 294 1.71 -14.73 1.77
C ILE A 294 2.92 -15.40 2.44
N ASN A 295 3.72 -14.63 3.19
CA ASN A 295 4.87 -15.17 3.91
C ASN A 295 4.45 -16.17 5.00
N LEU A 296 3.41 -15.84 5.76
CA LEU A 296 2.87 -16.72 6.79
C LEU A 296 2.42 -18.05 6.20
N ILE A 297 1.72 -18.04 5.08
CA ILE A 297 1.29 -19.25 4.37
C ILE A 297 2.50 -20.10 3.95
N GLY A 298 3.55 -19.47 3.39
CA GLY A 298 4.77 -20.18 3.01
C GLY A 298 5.46 -20.81 4.21
N ILE A 299 5.65 -20.08 5.30
CA ILE A 299 6.27 -20.56 6.55
C ILE A 299 5.45 -21.71 7.15
N LEU A 300 4.12 -21.55 7.24
CA LEU A 300 3.22 -22.61 7.73
C LEU A 300 3.25 -23.84 6.85
N THR A 301 3.35 -23.69 5.53
CA THR A 301 3.47 -24.82 4.60
C THR A 301 4.75 -25.62 4.87
N ILE A 302 5.89 -24.96 5.09
CA ILE A 302 7.15 -25.63 5.44
C ILE A 302 7.05 -26.29 6.82
N LEU A 303 6.43 -25.65 7.80
CA LEU A 303 6.21 -26.21 9.13
C LEU A 303 5.34 -27.48 9.05
N LEU A 304 4.24 -27.44 8.30
CA LEU A 304 3.36 -28.59 8.09
C LEU A 304 4.10 -29.74 7.36
N PHE A 305 5.00 -29.41 6.42
CA PHE A 305 5.90 -30.41 5.81
C PHE A 305 6.79 -31.10 6.86
N LEU A 306 7.37 -30.35 7.80
CA LEU A 306 8.20 -30.92 8.89
C LEU A 306 7.38 -31.81 9.82
N ILE A 307 6.17 -31.39 10.20
CA ILE A 307 5.25 -32.19 11.01
C ILE A 307 4.87 -33.47 10.28
N GLN A 308 4.49 -33.37 9.02
CA GLN A 308 4.14 -34.52 8.19
C GLN A 308 5.35 -35.50 8.04
N SER A 309 6.55 -34.94 7.85
CA SER A 309 7.78 -35.74 7.77
C SER A 309 8.06 -36.49 9.06
N SER A 310 7.78 -35.90 10.22
CA SER A 310 7.92 -36.54 11.53
C SER A 310 6.91 -37.68 11.70
N ILE A 311 5.65 -37.49 11.26
CA ILE A 311 4.62 -38.53 11.29
C ILE A 311 5.02 -39.70 10.36
N SER A 312 5.50 -39.39 9.15
CA SER A 312 5.94 -40.37 8.18
C SER A 312 7.14 -41.20 8.71
N PHE A 313 8.11 -40.53 9.33
CA PHE A 313 9.25 -41.18 9.97
C PHE A 313 8.80 -42.13 11.11
N TYR A 314 7.89 -41.67 11.97
CA TYR A 314 7.36 -42.48 13.06
C TYR A 314 6.64 -43.75 12.53
N MET A 315 5.85 -43.62 11.47
CA MET A 315 5.21 -44.79 10.83
C MET A 315 6.21 -45.74 10.22
N PHE A 316 7.27 -45.21 9.58
CA PHE A 316 8.28 -45.99 8.88
C PHE A 316 9.17 -46.77 9.86
N ASP A 317 9.75 -46.08 10.81
CA ASP A 317 10.77 -46.62 11.72
C ASP A 317 10.14 -47.34 12.92
N TYR A 318 9.31 -46.65 13.72
CA TYR A 318 8.78 -47.18 14.97
C TYR A 318 7.63 -48.17 14.80
N GLN A 319 6.74 -47.94 13.79
CA GLN A 319 5.61 -48.83 13.56
C GLN A 319 5.92 -49.94 12.51
N GLY A 320 7.03 -49.84 11.82
CA GLY A 320 7.41 -50.77 10.73
C GLY A 320 6.46 -50.74 9.53
N LYS A 321 5.56 -49.75 9.40
CA LYS A 321 4.57 -49.64 8.36
C LYS A 321 5.13 -48.90 7.12
N LYS A 322 6.19 -49.46 6.55
CA LYS A 322 6.95 -48.83 5.45
C LYS A 322 6.09 -48.43 4.26
N GLU A 323 5.22 -49.34 3.78
CA GLU A 323 4.36 -49.09 2.62
C GLU A 323 3.34 -47.97 2.89
N LEU A 324 2.80 -47.90 4.12
CA LEU A 324 1.86 -46.90 4.50
C LEU A 324 2.52 -45.49 4.56
N SER A 325 3.73 -45.41 5.12
CA SER A 325 4.53 -44.18 5.18
C SER A 325 4.82 -43.64 3.76
N TRP A 326 5.22 -44.54 2.81
CA TRP A 326 5.44 -44.13 1.42
C TRP A 326 4.17 -43.63 0.72
N ARG A 327 3.03 -44.26 0.97
CA ARG A 327 1.74 -43.81 0.41
C ARG A 327 1.35 -42.44 1.01
N PHE A 328 1.54 -42.27 2.34
CA PHE A 328 1.27 -41.03 3.03
C PHE A 328 2.12 -39.90 2.47
N ASP A 329 3.43 -40.08 2.26
CA ASP A 329 4.31 -39.10 1.65
C ASP A 329 3.85 -38.73 0.22
N LYS A 330 3.52 -39.71 -0.62
CA LYS A 330 3.09 -39.48 -1.99
C LYS A 330 1.80 -38.65 -2.08
N TYR A 331 0.79 -38.98 -1.28
CA TYR A 331 -0.46 -38.24 -1.26
C TYR A 331 -0.25 -36.84 -0.65
N SER A 332 0.54 -36.70 0.42
CA SER A 332 0.87 -35.41 1.01
C SER A 332 1.59 -34.51 0.01
N ALA A 333 2.57 -35.01 -0.74
CA ALA A 333 3.28 -34.24 -1.75
C ALA A 333 2.33 -33.60 -2.78
N VAL A 334 1.40 -34.40 -3.32
CA VAL A 334 0.42 -33.90 -4.31
C VAL A 334 -0.48 -32.84 -3.70
N ILE A 335 -1.00 -33.08 -2.49
CA ILE A 335 -1.92 -32.18 -1.82
C ILE A 335 -1.23 -30.86 -1.46
N PHE A 336 -0.01 -30.89 -0.91
CA PHE A 336 0.75 -29.69 -0.57
C PHE A 336 1.04 -28.83 -1.80
N ILE A 337 1.41 -29.44 -2.92
CA ILE A 337 1.65 -28.70 -4.18
C ILE A 337 0.35 -28.03 -4.64
N ILE A 338 -0.74 -28.80 -4.75
CA ILE A 338 -2.03 -28.25 -5.20
C ILE A 338 -2.51 -27.14 -4.25
N PHE A 339 -2.43 -27.37 -2.95
CA PHE A 339 -2.80 -26.40 -1.92
C PHE A 339 -2.02 -25.09 -2.06
N TYR A 340 -0.67 -25.19 -2.10
CA TYR A 340 0.18 -24.00 -2.15
C TYR A 340 -0.01 -23.21 -3.45
N MET A 341 -0.14 -23.89 -4.59
CA MET A 341 -0.42 -23.22 -5.86
C MET A 341 -1.81 -22.57 -5.88
N PHE A 342 -2.83 -23.27 -5.37
CA PHE A 342 -4.20 -22.75 -5.34
C PHE A 342 -4.32 -21.49 -4.47
N ILE A 343 -3.77 -21.49 -3.25
CA ILE A 343 -3.92 -20.35 -2.34
C ILE A 343 -3.16 -19.13 -2.86
N ASN A 344 -1.96 -19.31 -3.44
CA ASN A 344 -1.22 -18.21 -4.04
C ASN A 344 -1.93 -17.65 -5.28
N TRP A 345 -2.48 -18.51 -6.14
CA TRP A 345 -3.30 -18.08 -7.28
C TRP A 345 -4.55 -17.30 -6.80
N TRP A 346 -5.25 -17.83 -5.80
CA TRP A 346 -6.44 -17.21 -5.21
C TRP A 346 -6.15 -15.80 -4.65
N ILE A 347 -5.05 -15.64 -3.92
CA ILE A 347 -4.61 -14.35 -3.39
C ILE A 347 -4.38 -13.34 -4.52
N VAL A 348 -3.67 -13.74 -5.57
CA VAL A 348 -3.40 -12.86 -6.72
C VAL A 348 -4.71 -12.44 -7.40
N VAL A 349 -5.64 -13.38 -7.64
CA VAL A 349 -6.93 -13.06 -8.28
C VAL A 349 -7.74 -12.06 -7.45
N ILE A 350 -7.84 -12.27 -6.13
CA ILE A 350 -8.61 -11.35 -5.27
C ILE A 350 -7.92 -9.99 -5.14
N ALA A 351 -6.59 -9.94 -5.05
CA ALA A 351 -5.87 -8.70 -4.87
C ALA A 351 -5.81 -7.84 -6.15
N SER A 352 -5.92 -8.47 -7.34
CA SER A 352 -5.84 -7.77 -8.63
C SER A 352 -7.19 -7.22 -9.13
N HIS A 353 -8.29 -7.57 -8.50
CA HIS A 353 -9.65 -7.08 -8.76
C HIS A 353 -10.10 -6.09 -7.70
#